data_722eac117062fe277e96801e62883ae3
#
_entry.id   722eac117062fe277e96801e62883ae3
#
_cell.length_a   1.000
_cell.length_b   1.000
_cell.length_c   1.000
_cell.angle_alpha   90.00
_cell.angle_beta   90.00
_cell.angle_gamma   90.00
#
_symmetry.space_group_name_H-M   'P 1'
#
loop_
_entity.id
_entity.type
_entity.pdbx_description
1 polymer ?
#
loop_
_entity_poly.entity_id
_entity_poly.type
_entity_poly.pdbx_seq_one_letter_code
_entity_poly.pdbx_strand_id
1 'polypeptide(L)'
;NHPRVAEACDALLINCYPFWESCPAEYSLVYMKEMYRRAQNVAHGKPVIISETGWPNIGTPYGGAVPSEDNAINYFINAYQWAQEEGIDIFYFSSFDESWKVGNEGDVGAYWGLWDQHGQMKYR
;
A
#
# COMPACT_ATOMS: atom_id res chain seq x y z
N ASN A 1 17.61 0.37 5.39
CA ASN A 1 18.01 0.41 6.80
C ASN A 1 18.98 1.53 7.07
N HIS A 2 18.48 2.65 7.59
CA HIS A 2 19.28 3.83 7.90
C HIS A 2 18.90 4.37 9.28
N PRO A 3 19.38 3.72 10.38
CA PRO A 3 19.00 4.11 11.75
C PRO A 3 19.31 5.56 12.09
N ARG A 4 20.40 6.10 11.57
CA ARG A 4 20.78 7.49 11.81
C ARG A 4 19.79 8.49 11.19
N VAL A 5 19.19 8.13 10.05
CA VAL A 5 18.15 8.95 9.43
C VAL A 5 16.90 8.96 10.32
N ALA A 6 16.52 7.80 10.84
CA ALA A 6 15.38 7.69 11.76
C ALA A 6 15.61 8.53 13.03
N GLU A 7 16.81 8.54 13.57
CA GLU A 7 17.16 9.35 14.75
C GLU A 7 17.02 10.85 14.49
N ALA A 8 17.28 11.29 13.25
CA ALA A 8 17.21 12.69 12.87
C ALA A 8 15.79 13.18 12.56
N CYS A 9 14.83 12.28 12.43
CA CYS A 9 13.45 12.62 12.07
C CYS A 9 12.54 12.72 13.30
N ASP A 10 11.51 13.56 13.21
CA ASP A 10 10.46 13.65 14.23
C ASP A 10 9.38 12.57 14.06
N ALA A 11 9.24 12.05 12.86
CA ALA A 11 8.31 10.98 12.49
C ALA A 11 8.92 10.16 11.34
N LEU A 12 8.50 8.91 11.20
CA LEU A 12 8.89 8.07 10.08
C LEU A 12 7.70 7.88 9.14
N LEU A 13 7.92 8.17 7.86
CA LEU A 13 6.98 7.89 6.80
C LEU A 13 7.49 6.70 6.00
N ILE A 14 6.69 5.66 5.90
CA ILE A 14 7.08 4.44 5.19
C ILE A 14 6.14 4.16 4.03
N ASN A 15 6.69 3.67 2.93
CA ASN A 15 5.92 3.10 1.83
C ASN A 15 5.84 1.60 2.04
N CYS A 16 4.64 1.04 1.98
CA CYS A 16 4.42 -0.38 2.19
C CYS A 16 3.60 -0.93 1.02
N TYR A 17 4.26 -1.69 0.15
CA TYR A 17 3.64 -2.27 -1.04
C TYR A 17 3.86 -3.79 -1.07
N PRO A 18 2.98 -4.58 -0.42
CA PRO A 18 3.08 -6.03 -0.52
C PRO A 18 3.04 -6.55 -1.96
N PHE A 19 2.31 -5.85 -2.85
CA PHE A 19 2.26 -6.19 -4.27
C PHE A 19 3.67 -6.23 -4.88
N TRP A 20 4.48 -5.19 -4.68
CA TRP A 20 5.83 -5.11 -5.24
C TRP A 20 6.83 -6.05 -4.58
N GLU A 21 6.46 -6.66 -3.46
CA GLU A 21 7.24 -7.71 -2.80
C GLU A 21 6.79 -9.11 -3.22
N SER A 22 5.98 -9.22 -4.27
CA SER A 22 5.45 -10.49 -4.78
C SER A 22 4.60 -11.25 -3.74
N CYS A 23 4.03 -10.54 -2.78
CA CYS A 23 3.27 -11.15 -1.70
C CYS A 23 1.87 -11.55 -2.19
N PRO A 24 1.43 -12.80 -2.00
CA PRO A 24 0.05 -13.17 -2.30
C PRO A 24 -0.93 -12.31 -1.50
N ALA A 25 -2.07 -11.95 -2.11
CA ALA A 25 -3.04 -11.03 -1.49
C ALA A 25 -3.52 -11.51 -0.12
N GLU A 26 -3.69 -12.81 0.04
CA GLU A 26 -4.11 -13.44 1.31
C GLU A 26 -3.14 -13.22 2.47
N TYR A 27 -1.88 -12.95 2.19
CA TYR A 27 -0.84 -12.68 3.20
C TYR A 27 -0.46 -11.20 3.26
N SER A 28 -1.08 -10.35 2.47
CA SER A 28 -0.69 -8.95 2.32
C SER A 28 -0.83 -8.15 3.62
N LEU A 29 -1.88 -8.38 4.40
CA LEU A 29 -2.07 -7.69 5.67
C LEU A 29 -1.04 -8.13 6.71
N VAL A 30 -0.74 -9.42 6.79
CA VAL A 30 0.30 -9.95 7.69
C VAL A 30 1.65 -9.32 7.35
N TYR A 31 1.96 -9.22 6.06
CA TYR A 31 3.19 -8.57 5.59
C TYR A 31 3.23 -7.10 5.99
N MET A 32 2.14 -6.36 5.77
CA MET A 32 2.04 -4.95 6.12
C MET A 32 2.25 -4.72 7.62
N LYS A 33 1.61 -5.54 8.46
CA LYS A 33 1.76 -5.46 9.92
C LYS A 33 3.20 -5.68 10.34
N GLU A 34 3.88 -6.63 9.74
CA GLU A 34 5.29 -6.92 10.05
C GLU A 34 6.20 -5.76 9.64
N MET A 35 5.97 -5.18 8.46
CA MET A 35 6.74 -4.02 8.00
C MET A 35 6.53 -2.81 8.92
N TYR A 36 5.29 -2.59 9.35
CA TYR A 36 4.98 -1.52 10.29
C TYR A 36 5.69 -1.75 11.64
N ARG A 37 5.64 -2.97 12.16
CA ARG A 37 6.32 -3.31 13.41
C ARG A 37 7.83 -3.07 13.34
N ARG A 38 8.46 -3.44 12.23
CA ARG A 38 9.89 -3.17 12.01
C ARG A 38 10.20 -1.68 12.02
N ALA A 39 9.33 -0.89 11.39
CA ALA A 39 9.48 0.56 11.39
C ALA A 39 9.33 1.14 12.79
N GLN A 40 8.38 0.66 13.59
CA GLN A 40 8.22 1.08 14.99
C GLN A 40 9.46 0.80 15.82
N ASN A 41 10.10 -0.35 15.62
CA ASN A 41 11.32 -0.69 16.36
C ASN A 41 12.47 0.27 16.06
N VAL A 42 12.55 0.76 14.82
CA VAL A 42 13.57 1.76 14.41
C VAL A 42 13.18 3.16 14.86
N ALA A 43 11.88 3.44 14.97
CA ALA A 43 11.37 4.77 15.31
C ALA A 43 11.62 5.18 16.78
N HIS A 44 11.82 4.22 17.67
CA HIS A 44 12.07 4.47 19.10
C HIS A 44 11.04 5.40 19.74
N GLY A 45 9.76 5.07 19.57
CA GLY A 45 8.65 5.82 20.16
C GLY A 45 8.15 7.00 19.32
N LYS A 46 8.81 7.33 18.22
CA LYS A 46 8.32 8.37 17.29
C LYS A 46 7.14 7.86 16.48
N PRO A 47 6.26 8.75 16.00
CA PRO A 47 5.15 8.35 15.12
C PRO A 47 5.66 7.68 13.85
N VAL A 48 4.96 6.62 13.43
CA VAL A 48 5.18 5.95 12.14
C VAL A 48 3.92 6.10 11.32
N ILE A 49 4.04 6.64 10.12
CA ILE A 49 2.95 6.91 9.20
C ILE A 49 3.19 6.09 7.94
N ILE A 50 2.15 5.38 7.49
CA ILE A 50 2.20 4.70 6.19
C ILE A 50 1.84 5.74 5.14
N SER A 51 2.86 6.26 4.46
CA SER A 51 2.68 7.35 3.48
C SER A 51 2.18 6.87 2.14
N GLU A 52 2.38 5.59 1.82
CA GLU A 52 1.83 4.97 0.62
C GLU A 52 1.59 3.49 0.84
N THR A 53 0.43 3.01 0.41
CA THR A 53 0.11 1.60 0.26
C THR A 53 -1.04 1.45 -0.73
N GLY A 54 -1.13 0.31 -1.41
CA GLY A 54 -2.19 0.09 -2.37
C GLY A 54 -2.09 -1.29 -3.03
N TRP A 55 -3.04 -1.58 -3.92
CA TRP A 55 -3.09 -2.81 -4.71
C TRP A 55 -3.80 -2.53 -6.04
N PRO A 56 -3.21 -2.93 -7.18
CA PRO A 56 -3.85 -2.71 -8.48
C PRO A 56 -4.97 -3.72 -8.74
N ASN A 57 -5.99 -3.29 -9.49
CA ASN A 57 -7.11 -4.17 -9.82
C ASN A 57 -7.00 -4.85 -11.19
N ILE A 58 -6.10 -4.38 -12.05
CA ILE A 58 -5.90 -4.91 -13.40
C ILE A 58 -4.40 -5.00 -13.68
N GLY A 59 -4.01 -6.02 -14.42
CA GLY A 59 -2.66 -6.14 -14.95
C GLY A 59 -2.07 -7.53 -14.75
N THR A 60 -0.79 -7.63 -15.10
CA THR A 60 -0.03 -8.88 -15.02
C THR A 60 0.41 -9.13 -13.57
N PRO A 61 0.27 -10.37 -13.06
CA PRO A 61 0.77 -10.72 -11.74
C PRO A 61 2.27 -10.43 -11.59
N TYR A 62 2.63 -9.98 -10.41
CA TYR A 62 4.02 -9.77 -10.02
C TYR A 62 4.41 -10.85 -9.00
N GLY A 63 5.02 -11.95 -9.51
CA GLY A 63 5.25 -13.13 -8.69
C GLY A 63 3.93 -13.69 -8.15
N GLY A 64 3.82 -13.86 -6.83
CA GLY A 64 2.59 -14.32 -6.18
C GLY A 64 1.52 -13.26 -6.00
N ALA A 65 1.82 -12.00 -6.32
CA ALA A 65 0.87 -10.89 -6.17
C ALA A 65 0.01 -10.75 -7.44
N VAL A 66 -1.30 -10.97 -7.30
CA VAL A 66 -2.25 -10.99 -8.43
C VAL A 66 -3.14 -9.76 -8.39
N PRO A 67 -3.10 -8.91 -9.45
CA PRO A 67 -4.08 -7.84 -9.61
C PRO A 67 -5.47 -8.43 -9.88
N SER A 68 -6.47 -7.96 -9.13
CA SER A 68 -7.87 -8.29 -9.37
C SER A 68 -8.75 -7.32 -8.60
N GLU A 69 -10.01 -7.20 -9.02
CA GLU A 69 -10.97 -6.37 -8.28
C GLU A 69 -11.13 -6.86 -6.84
N ASP A 70 -11.29 -8.16 -6.65
CA ASP A 70 -11.46 -8.74 -5.32
C ASP A 70 -10.24 -8.50 -4.44
N ASN A 71 -9.04 -8.73 -4.97
CA ASN A 71 -7.81 -8.52 -4.21
C ASN A 71 -7.62 -7.04 -3.86
N ALA A 72 -7.89 -6.15 -4.81
CA ALA A 72 -7.72 -4.71 -4.58
C ALA A 72 -8.68 -4.18 -3.52
N ILE A 73 -9.98 -4.52 -3.60
CA ILE A 73 -10.95 -4.05 -2.61
C ILE A 73 -10.73 -4.70 -1.24
N ASN A 74 -10.39 -5.96 -1.19
CA ASN A 74 -10.09 -6.65 0.07
C ASN A 74 -8.85 -6.06 0.73
N TYR A 75 -7.81 -5.75 -0.06
CA TYR A 75 -6.63 -5.10 0.47
C TYR A 75 -6.97 -3.74 1.09
N PHE A 76 -7.74 -2.92 0.37
CA PHE A 76 -8.15 -1.61 0.87
C PHE A 76 -8.92 -1.73 2.19
N ILE A 77 -9.94 -2.59 2.23
CA ILE A 77 -10.79 -2.75 3.42
C ILE A 77 -9.96 -3.24 4.60
N ASN A 78 -9.14 -4.26 4.39
CA ASN A 78 -8.33 -4.84 5.46
C ASN A 78 -7.28 -3.87 5.99
N ALA A 79 -6.61 -3.15 5.10
CA ALA A 79 -5.60 -2.16 5.49
C ALA A 79 -6.23 -0.99 6.26
N TYR A 80 -7.35 -0.47 5.74
CA TYR A 80 -8.06 0.64 6.37
C TYR A 80 -8.61 0.26 7.74
N GLN A 81 -9.23 -0.90 7.86
CA GLN A 81 -9.80 -1.40 9.12
C GLN A 81 -8.72 -1.59 10.17
N TRP A 82 -7.62 -2.23 9.80
CA TRP A 82 -6.49 -2.39 10.70
C TRP A 82 -5.92 -1.04 11.15
N ALA A 83 -5.74 -0.10 10.22
CA ALA A 83 -5.21 1.21 10.54
C ALA A 83 -6.12 1.95 11.53
N GLN A 84 -7.44 1.86 11.37
CA GLN A 84 -8.39 2.46 12.30
C GLN A 84 -8.34 1.79 13.68
N GLU A 85 -8.31 0.48 13.74
CA GLU A 85 -8.26 -0.28 15.00
C GLU A 85 -7.01 0.04 15.82
N GLU A 86 -5.87 0.23 15.15
CA GLU A 86 -4.58 0.48 15.81
C GLU A 86 -4.23 1.97 15.90
N GLY A 87 -5.08 2.86 15.41
CA GLY A 87 -4.79 4.30 15.41
C GLY A 87 -3.61 4.70 14.54
N ILE A 88 -3.44 4.06 13.39
CA ILE A 88 -2.34 4.30 12.46
C ILE A 88 -2.80 5.22 11.34
N ASP A 89 -2.00 6.25 11.05
CA ASP A 89 -2.25 7.12 9.90
C ASP A 89 -1.76 6.43 8.62
N ILE A 90 -2.64 6.36 7.63
CA ILE A 90 -2.37 5.68 6.36
C ILE A 90 -2.86 6.54 5.20
N PHE A 91 -2.02 6.62 4.15
CA PHE A 91 -2.38 7.25 2.89
C PHE A 91 -2.47 6.18 1.82
N TYR A 92 -3.67 5.99 1.28
CA TYR A 92 -3.90 4.95 0.28
C TYR A 92 -3.55 5.45 -1.12
N PHE A 93 -2.78 4.68 -1.83
CA PHE A 93 -2.42 4.93 -3.21
C PHE A 93 -3.29 4.06 -4.12
N SER A 94 -4.25 4.62 -4.82
CA SER A 94 -4.52 6.05 -4.92
C SER A 94 -6.02 6.30 -5.05
N SER A 95 -6.42 7.57 -5.12
CA SER A 95 -7.82 7.91 -5.32
C SER A 95 -8.28 7.58 -6.74
N PHE A 96 -7.50 7.94 -7.75
CA PHE A 96 -7.88 7.79 -9.15
C PHE A 96 -6.86 6.95 -9.93
N ASP A 97 -7.35 6.25 -10.95
CA ASP A 97 -6.49 5.63 -11.94
C ASP A 97 -5.70 6.70 -12.69
N GLU A 98 -4.46 6.39 -13.01
CA GLU A 98 -3.52 7.30 -13.65
C GLU A 98 -3.06 6.69 -14.98
N SER A 99 -3.84 6.89 -16.04
CA SER A 99 -3.65 6.24 -17.35
C SER A 99 -2.26 6.46 -17.97
N TRP A 100 -1.55 7.52 -17.57
CA TRP A 100 -0.20 7.82 -18.07
C TRP A 100 0.90 6.98 -17.43
N LYS A 101 0.60 6.23 -16.36
CA LYS A 101 1.61 5.44 -15.62
C LYS A 101 1.86 4.04 -16.17
N VAL A 102 1.51 3.78 -17.41
CA VAL A 102 1.90 2.54 -18.09
C VAL A 102 3.36 2.67 -18.55
N GLY A 103 4.11 1.58 -18.53
CA GLY A 103 5.51 1.57 -18.97
C GLY A 103 6.47 1.20 -17.85
N ASN A 104 6.99 2.18 -17.11
CA ASN A 104 7.99 1.94 -16.05
C ASN A 104 7.46 1.06 -14.91
N GLU A 105 6.18 1.15 -14.60
CA GLU A 105 5.51 0.34 -13.58
C GLU A 105 4.79 -0.88 -14.19
N GLY A 106 4.99 -1.16 -15.48
CA GLY A 106 4.29 -2.20 -16.20
C GLY A 106 2.83 -1.84 -16.46
N ASP A 107 2.03 -2.85 -16.82
CA ASP A 107 0.60 -2.65 -17.11
C ASP A 107 -0.25 -2.35 -15.86
N VAL A 108 0.25 -2.66 -14.68
CA VAL A 108 -0.47 -2.37 -13.43
C VAL A 108 -0.43 -0.89 -13.05
N GLY A 109 0.55 -0.13 -13.54
CA GLY A 109 0.81 1.24 -13.10
C GLY A 109 -0.37 2.18 -13.20
N ALA A 110 -1.28 1.96 -14.15
CA ALA A 110 -2.45 2.78 -14.38
C ALA A 110 -3.66 2.45 -13.51
N TYR A 111 -3.64 1.36 -12.72
CA TYR A 111 -4.85 0.77 -12.14
C TYR A 111 -4.83 0.66 -10.61
N TRP A 112 -4.25 1.63 -9.95
CA TRP A 112 -4.15 1.67 -8.47
C TRP A 112 -5.29 2.47 -7.80
N GLY A 113 -6.15 3.14 -8.58
CA GLY A 113 -7.18 4.01 -8.06
C GLY A 113 -8.38 3.27 -7.46
N LEU A 114 -9.04 3.92 -6.52
CA LEU A 114 -10.37 3.50 -6.04
C LEU A 114 -11.46 3.96 -7.02
N TRP A 115 -11.19 5.01 -7.76
CA TRP A 115 -11.99 5.51 -8.88
C TRP A 115 -11.22 5.32 -10.18
N ASP A 116 -11.94 5.15 -11.27
CA ASP A 116 -11.33 5.05 -12.59
C ASP A 116 -10.85 6.43 -13.10
N GLN A 117 -10.27 6.45 -14.30
CA GLN A 117 -9.78 7.68 -14.90
C GLN A 117 -10.89 8.70 -15.22
N HIS A 118 -12.15 8.28 -15.22
CA HIS A 118 -13.32 9.14 -15.48
C HIS A 118 -14.02 9.56 -14.18
N GLY A 119 -13.45 9.22 -13.02
CA GLY A 119 -14.01 9.58 -11.73
C GLY A 119 -15.18 8.71 -11.28
N GLN A 120 -15.34 7.51 -11.85
CA GLN A 120 -16.35 6.55 -11.43
C GLN A 120 -15.76 5.60 -10.41
N MET A 121 -16.48 5.38 -9.30
CA MET A 121 -16.05 4.45 -8.28
C MET A 121 -16.07 3.02 -8.84
N LYS A 122 -14.95 2.32 -8.68
CA LYS A 122 -14.79 0.95 -9.18
C LYS A 122 -15.54 -0.07 -8.32
N TYR A 123 -15.60 0.18 -7.03
CA TYR A 123 -16.12 -0.78 -6.05
C TYR A 123 -17.43 -0.27 -5.46
N ARG A 124 -18.47 -1.11 -5.53
CA ARG A 124 -19.81 -0.75 -5.04
C ARG A 124 -20.29 -1.75 -4.00
#